data_d951e2d6e89e2ad33cf50418f38b4d14
#
_entry.id   d951e2d6e89e2ad33cf50418f38b4d14
#
_cell.length_a   1.000
_cell.length_b   1.000
_cell.length_c   1.000
_cell.angle_alpha   90.00
_cell.angle_beta   90.00
_cell.angle_gamma   90.00
#
_symmetry.space_group_name_H-M   'P 1'
#
loop_
_entity.id
_entity.type
_entity.pdbx_description
1 polymer ?
#
loop_
_entity_poly.entity_id
_entity_poly.type
_entity_poly.pdbx_seq_one_letter_code
_entity_poly.pdbx_strand_id
1 'polypeptide(L)'
;MKANFLFLLFVLLSWQVQSQEYPKCILPGDYPDPSILRDGKDYYMTHSPFYYAPGFLIWHSQDLEHWEPVCRAMTEWQGSAMAPDLVKYGERYYIYYPAAGTNWVIWADRIQGPWSEPVDLKVGGIDPGHIVDKDGNRFLYVSEGKVVPLAKDGLSVSGEVTKVYDGWPIPKHWVTEGMYLESPKLFFHDGYYYLVSAEGGTAGP
;
A
#
# COMPACT_ATOMS: atom_id res chain seq x y z
N MET A 1 -5.14 -22.87 58.75
CA MET A 1 -4.00 -22.39 57.95
C MET A 1 -4.03 -22.80 56.45
N LYS A 2 -4.56 -23.94 56.04
CA LYS A 2 -4.59 -24.36 54.60
C LYS A 2 -5.54 -23.53 53.70
N ALA A 3 -6.66 -23.06 54.22
CA ALA A 3 -7.64 -22.28 53.43
C ALA A 3 -7.14 -20.87 53.07
N ASN A 4 -6.37 -20.23 53.95
CA ASN A 4 -5.84 -18.88 53.67
C ASN A 4 -4.72 -18.88 52.63
N PHE A 5 -3.99 -19.99 52.53
CA PHE A 5 -2.93 -20.11 51.53
C PHE A 5 -3.49 -20.26 50.10
N LEU A 6 -4.61 -21.00 49.96
CA LEU A 6 -5.30 -21.14 48.70
C LEU A 6 -5.90 -19.83 48.19
N PHE A 7 -6.45 -19.02 49.10
CA PHE A 7 -7.00 -17.72 48.81
C PHE A 7 -5.93 -16.72 48.35
N LEU A 8 -4.74 -16.74 49.00
CA LEU A 8 -3.61 -15.90 48.58
C LEU A 8 -3.08 -16.32 47.20
N LEU A 9 -3.06 -17.61 46.87
CA LEU A 9 -2.65 -18.11 45.57
C LEU A 9 -3.60 -17.69 44.47
N PHE A 10 -4.90 -17.65 44.73
CA PHE A 10 -5.92 -17.19 43.79
C PHE A 10 -5.83 -15.70 43.52
N VAL A 11 -5.53 -14.88 44.52
CA VAL A 11 -5.33 -13.42 44.39
C VAL A 11 -4.05 -13.11 43.59
N LEU A 12 -2.99 -13.90 43.78
CA LEU A 12 -1.74 -13.72 43.03
C LEU A 12 -1.91 -14.14 41.52
N LEU A 13 -2.74 -15.15 41.24
CA LEU A 13 -3.03 -15.56 39.87
C LEU A 13 -3.95 -14.55 39.13
N SER A 14 -4.80 -13.84 39.83
CA SER A 14 -5.66 -12.82 39.23
C SER A 14 -4.93 -11.54 38.80
N TRP A 15 -3.71 -11.31 39.30
CA TRP A 15 -2.89 -10.16 38.89
C TRP A 15 -2.13 -10.39 37.56
N GLN A 16 -2.22 -11.57 36.98
CA GLN A 16 -1.56 -11.91 35.70
C GLN A 16 -2.47 -11.81 34.50
N VAL A 17 -3.71 -11.35 34.64
CA VAL A 17 -4.55 -11.01 33.52
C VAL A 17 -4.10 -9.65 33.00
N GLN A 18 -3.00 -9.66 32.23
CA GLN A 18 -2.69 -8.52 31.38
C GLN A 18 -3.86 -8.36 30.41
N SER A 19 -4.60 -7.29 30.57
CA SER A 19 -5.57 -6.90 29.54
C SER A 19 -4.81 -6.79 28.24
N GLN A 20 -5.20 -7.60 27.26
CA GLN A 20 -4.69 -7.43 25.91
C GLN A 20 -5.15 -6.04 25.46
N GLU A 21 -4.21 -5.10 25.36
CA GLU A 21 -4.52 -3.80 24.80
C GLU A 21 -4.98 -4.02 23.37
N TYR A 22 -6.22 -3.68 23.09
CA TYR A 22 -6.72 -3.68 21.72
C TYR A 22 -5.91 -2.66 20.92
N PRO A 23 -5.59 -2.96 19.64
CA PRO A 23 -4.94 -1.98 18.78
C PRO A 23 -5.70 -0.65 18.82
N LYS A 24 -4.99 0.43 19.10
CA LYS A 24 -5.58 1.79 19.08
C LYS A 24 -5.97 2.12 17.64
N CYS A 25 -7.23 2.49 17.41
CA CYS A 25 -7.64 3.04 16.14
C CYS A 25 -7.05 4.45 16.00
N ILE A 26 -6.07 4.61 15.13
CA ILE A 26 -5.35 5.88 14.91
C ILE A 26 -6.04 6.80 13.92
N LEU A 27 -6.83 6.25 12.98
CA LEU A 27 -7.59 7.00 11.98
C LEU A 27 -8.93 6.29 11.75
N PRO A 28 -10.00 6.72 12.43
CA PRO A 28 -11.31 6.08 12.28
C PRO A 28 -11.95 6.44 10.95
N GLY A 29 -12.42 5.45 10.22
CA GLY A 29 -13.05 5.63 8.91
C GLY A 29 -12.82 4.44 7.99
N ASP A 30 -13.23 4.59 6.73
CA ASP A 30 -13.01 3.62 5.66
C ASP A 30 -11.89 4.13 4.75
N TYR A 31 -10.69 3.63 4.99
CA TYR A 31 -9.46 4.02 4.27
C TYR A 31 -8.72 2.77 3.78
N PRO A 32 -9.30 2.03 2.83
CA PRO A 32 -8.73 0.79 2.34
C PRO A 32 -7.48 1.03 1.50
N ASP A 33 -6.64 -0.01 1.39
CA ASP A 33 -5.43 -0.05 0.57
C ASP A 33 -4.48 1.12 0.86
N PRO A 34 -4.09 1.37 2.12
CA PRO A 34 -3.25 2.51 2.44
C PRO A 34 -1.84 2.35 1.85
N SER A 35 -1.36 3.40 1.18
CA SER A 35 0.03 3.54 0.73
C SER A 35 0.70 4.64 1.53
N ILE A 36 1.79 4.31 2.22
CA ILE A 36 2.52 5.22 3.10
C ILE A 36 3.90 5.51 2.52
N LEU A 37 4.21 6.79 2.36
CA LEU A 37 5.50 7.31 1.94
C LEU A 37 6.18 8.02 3.12
N ARG A 38 7.45 7.71 3.38
CA ARG A 38 8.30 8.50 4.26
C ARG A 38 9.17 9.46 3.46
N ASP A 39 9.12 10.74 3.80
CA ASP A 39 9.96 11.80 3.22
C ASP A 39 10.65 12.59 4.34
N GLY A 40 11.90 12.21 4.61
CA GLY A 40 12.64 12.74 5.75
C GLY A 40 12.01 12.35 7.09
N LYS A 41 11.49 13.34 7.82
CA LYS A 41 10.78 13.16 9.10
C LYS A 41 9.26 13.09 8.93
N ASP A 42 8.76 13.35 7.74
CA ASP A 42 7.34 13.42 7.44
C ASP A 42 6.87 12.08 6.82
N TYR A 43 5.65 11.71 7.15
CA TYR A 43 4.94 10.58 6.56
C TYR A 43 3.71 11.09 5.83
N TYR A 44 3.51 10.57 4.63
CA TYR A 44 2.32 10.86 3.83
C TYR A 44 1.61 9.55 3.52
N MET A 45 0.30 9.57 3.58
CA MET A 45 -0.53 8.40 3.28
C MET A 45 -1.62 8.80 2.32
N THR A 46 -1.95 7.90 1.40
CA THR A 46 -3.18 7.94 0.61
C THR A 46 -3.82 6.55 0.60
N HIS A 47 -5.05 6.44 0.12
CA HIS A 47 -5.84 5.20 0.14
C HIS A 47 -6.78 5.15 -1.05
N SER A 48 -7.42 4.02 -1.27
CA SER A 48 -8.41 3.83 -2.35
C SER A 48 -9.60 4.77 -2.18
N PRO A 49 -9.89 5.63 -3.17
CA PRO A 49 -11.10 6.44 -3.18
C PRO A 49 -12.29 5.73 -3.82
N PHE A 50 -12.07 4.63 -4.57
CA PHE A 50 -13.07 3.94 -5.38
C PHE A 50 -13.91 4.89 -6.24
N TYR A 51 -15.15 5.15 -5.85
CA TYR A 51 -16.10 5.99 -6.59
C TYR A 51 -16.15 7.44 -6.10
N TYR A 52 -15.34 7.79 -5.08
CA TYR A 52 -15.34 9.15 -4.55
C TYR A 52 -14.41 10.07 -5.35
N ALA A 53 -14.94 11.20 -5.81
CA ALA A 53 -14.18 12.26 -6.46
C ALA A 53 -14.50 13.61 -5.77
N PRO A 54 -13.49 14.48 -5.61
CA PRO A 54 -12.07 14.30 -5.87
C PRO A 54 -11.45 13.23 -4.97
N GLY A 55 -10.56 12.40 -5.56
CA GLY A 55 -10.00 11.22 -4.91
C GLY A 55 -8.58 11.39 -4.39
N PHE A 56 -8.00 10.29 -3.88
CA PHE A 56 -6.67 10.21 -3.30
C PHE A 56 -6.41 11.32 -2.27
N LEU A 57 -7.17 11.28 -1.16
CA LEU A 57 -6.91 12.15 -0.02
C LEU A 57 -5.51 11.85 0.52
N ILE A 58 -4.67 12.87 0.55
CA ILE A 58 -3.33 12.79 1.14
C ILE A 58 -3.44 13.20 2.61
N TRP A 59 -2.91 12.36 3.46
CA TRP A 59 -2.73 12.59 4.89
C TRP A 59 -1.27 12.86 5.19
N HIS A 60 -0.99 13.62 6.23
CA HIS A 60 0.34 13.91 6.76
C HIS A 60 0.43 13.52 8.23
N SER A 61 1.57 12.98 8.61
CA SER A 61 1.93 12.69 10.00
C SER A 61 3.43 12.83 10.22
N GLN A 62 3.85 13.04 11.47
CA GLN A 62 5.27 12.97 11.88
C GLN A 62 5.54 11.83 12.88
N ASP A 63 4.51 11.11 13.31
CA ASP A 63 4.61 10.08 14.33
C ASP A 63 3.85 8.77 13.98
N LEU A 64 3.15 8.74 12.83
CA LEU A 64 2.27 7.66 12.38
C LEU A 64 1.02 7.44 13.25
N GLU A 65 0.80 8.27 14.25
CA GLU A 65 -0.37 8.21 15.14
C GLU A 65 -1.36 9.34 14.87
N HIS A 66 -0.85 10.55 14.63
CA HIS A 66 -1.67 11.73 14.41
C HIS A 66 -1.60 12.11 12.92
N TRP A 67 -2.74 12.04 12.24
CA TRP A 67 -2.86 12.28 10.80
C TRP A 67 -3.74 13.48 10.51
N GLU A 68 -3.25 14.39 9.68
CA GLU A 68 -3.98 15.56 9.22
C GLU A 68 -4.15 15.53 7.69
N PRO A 69 -5.34 15.89 7.16
CA PRO A 69 -5.56 15.94 5.72
C PRO A 69 -4.78 17.10 5.09
N VAL A 70 -4.16 16.84 3.94
CA VAL A 70 -3.35 17.81 3.19
C VAL A 70 -4.07 18.31 1.95
N CYS A 71 -4.42 17.40 1.05
CA CYS A 71 -5.08 17.70 -0.23
C CYS A 71 -5.75 16.47 -0.80
N ARG A 72 -6.51 16.67 -1.88
CA ARG A 72 -6.98 15.59 -2.75
C ARG A 72 -6.24 15.63 -4.06
N ALA A 73 -5.51 14.56 -4.38
CA ALA A 73 -4.58 14.53 -5.50
C ALA A 73 -5.25 14.28 -6.85
N MET A 74 -6.34 13.53 -6.87
CA MET A 74 -7.07 13.21 -8.11
C MET A 74 -8.30 14.12 -8.22
N THR A 75 -8.32 14.99 -9.23
CA THR A 75 -9.43 15.90 -9.52
C THR A 75 -10.37 15.37 -10.59
N GLU A 76 -9.85 14.59 -11.53
CA GLU A 76 -10.61 13.96 -12.61
C GLU A 76 -10.83 12.48 -12.36
N TRP A 77 -12.05 12.02 -12.59
CA TRP A 77 -12.46 10.64 -12.40
C TRP A 77 -12.21 9.79 -13.65
N GLN A 78 -11.38 8.74 -13.53
CA GLN A 78 -11.07 7.78 -14.61
C GLN A 78 -11.78 6.44 -14.42
N GLY A 79 -12.70 6.32 -13.47
CA GLY A 79 -13.33 5.09 -13.06
C GLY A 79 -13.07 4.79 -11.59
N SER A 80 -13.44 3.62 -11.12
CA SER A 80 -13.14 3.18 -9.76
C SER A 80 -11.63 3.06 -9.57
N ALA A 81 -11.03 4.07 -8.97
CA ALA A 81 -9.61 4.11 -8.65
C ALA A 81 -9.35 3.42 -7.31
N MET A 82 -8.34 2.55 -7.25
CA MET A 82 -8.07 1.75 -6.06
C MET A 82 -6.56 1.53 -5.84
N ALA A 83 -6.20 0.96 -4.71
CA ALA A 83 -4.88 0.46 -4.36
C ALA A 83 -3.72 1.31 -4.87
N PRO A 84 -3.63 2.59 -4.48
CA PRO A 84 -2.60 3.49 -4.96
C PRO A 84 -1.21 3.10 -4.46
N ASP A 85 -0.18 3.50 -5.20
CA ASP A 85 1.19 3.50 -4.75
C ASP A 85 1.72 4.94 -4.75
N LEU A 86 1.83 5.53 -3.56
CA LEU A 86 2.36 6.87 -3.34
C LEU A 86 3.86 6.81 -3.16
N VAL A 87 4.61 7.39 -4.08
CA VAL A 87 6.07 7.34 -4.08
C VAL A 87 6.69 8.71 -4.36
N LYS A 88 7.95 8.87 -3.92
CA LYS A 88 8.79 10.01 -4.30
C LYS A 88 9.98 9.51 -5.10
N TYR A 89 10.26 10.14 -6.21
CA TYR A 89 11.46 9.89 -7.00
C TYR A 89 12.07 11.22 -7.46
N GLY A 90 13.33 11.45 -7.10
CA GLY A 90 13.94 12.78 -7.19
C GLY A 90 13.17 13.77 -6.33
N GLU A 91 12.78 14.89 -6.93
CA GLU A 91 12.01 15.93 -6.23
C GLU A 91 10.50 15.83 -6.46
N ARG A 92 10.03 14.76 -7.16
CA ARG A 92 8.62 14.62 -7.52
C ARG A 92 7.93 13.52 -6.75
N TYR A 93 6.65 13.74 -6.46
CA TYR A 93 5.71 12.76 -5.94
C TYR A 93 4.90 12.18 -7.07
N TYR A 94 4.59 10.89 -6.98
CA TYR A 94 3.80 10.14 -7.94
C TYR A 94 2.77 9.31 -7.20
N ILE A 95 1.59 9.14 -7.80
CA ILE A 95 0.62 8.14 -7.39
C ILE A 95 0.33 7.29 -8.62
N TYR A 96 0.72 6.02 -8.55
CA TYR A 96 0.34 4.99 -9.51
C TYR A 96 -0.92 4.30 -9.00
N TYR A 97 -1.89 4.06 -9.87
CA TYR A 97 -3.16 3.47 -9.45
C TYR A 97 -3.88 2.79 -10.63
N PRO A 98 -4.61 1.67 -10.40
CA PRO A 98 -5.48 1.09 -11.41
C PRO A 98 -6.84 1.80 -11.42
N ALA A 99 -7.36 2.02 -12.62
CA ALA A 99 -8.74 2.44 -12.88
C ALA A 99 -9.12 2.06 -14.31
N ALA A 100 -10.38 1.76 -14.56
CA ALA A 100 -10.91 1.44 -15.89
C ALA A 100 -10.12 0.37 -16.67
N GLY A 101 -9.56 -0.63 -15.97
CA GLY A 101 -8.83 -1.75 -16.58
C GLY A 101 -7.37 -1.48 -16.97
N THR A 102 -6.84 -0.32 -16.64
CA THR A 102 -5.45 0.07 -16.90
C THR A 102 -4.84 0.73 -15.65
N ASN A 103 -3.52 0.90 -15.63
CA ASN A 103 -2.83 1.66 -14.60
C ASN A 103 -2.58 3.09 -15.08
N TRP A 104 -2.81 4.02 -14.19
CA TRP A 104 -2.64 5.46 -14.39
C TRP A 104 -1.55 6.00 -13.47
N VAL A 105 -1.03 7.17 -13.80
CA VAL A 105 -0.14 7.92 -12.93
C VAL A 105 -0.51 9.39 -12.91
N ILE A 106 -0.51 10.00 -11.72
CA ILE A 106 -0.49 11.44 -11.49
C ILE A 106 0.77 11.82 -10.75
N TRP A 107 1.24 13.05 -10.92
CA TRP A 107 2.47 13.52 -10.28
C TRP A 107 2.35 14.98 -9.84
N ALA A 108 3.22 15.39 -8.90
CA ALA A 108 3.34 16.77 -8.44
C ALA A 108 4.77 17.06 -7.98
N ASP A 109 5.22 18.31 -8.11
CA ASP A 109 6.49 18.76 -7.57
C ASP A 109 6.43 19.02 -6.05
N ARG A 110 5.22 19.13 -5.49
CA ARG A 110 4.97 19.26 -4.05
C ARG A 110 3.80 18.37 -3.66
N ILE A 111 3.86 17.79 -2.48
CA ILE A 111 2.82 16.86 -2.01
C ILE A 111 1.43 17.51 -1.93
N GLN A 112 1.37 18.82 -1.68
CA GLN A 112 0.13 19.60 -1.67
C GLN A 112 -0.42 19.86 -3.07
N GLY A 113 0.34 19.55 -4.10
CA GLY A 113 0.04 19.84 -5.51
C GLY A 113 0.51 21.22 -6.00
N PRO A 114 -0.01 21.70 -7.14
CA PRO A 114 -1.03 21.01 -7.92
C PRO A 114 -0.57 19.68 -8.47
N TRP A 115 -1.46 18.71 -8.49
CA TRP A 115 -1.25 17.40 -9.12
C TRP A 115 -1.58 17.48 -10.62
N SER A 116 -0.88 16.69 -11.42
CA SER A 116 -1.05 16.65 -12.88
C SER A 116 -2.38 16.01 -13.28
N GLU A 117 -2.74 16.20 -14.55
CA GLU A 117 -3.73 15.36 -15.22
C GLU A 117 -3.26 13.89 -15.22
N PRO A 118 -4.19 12.93 -15.16
CA PRO A 118 -3.87 11.52 -15.20
C PRO A 118 -3.26 11.09 -16.55
N VAL A 119 -2.21 10.28 -16.49
CA VAL A 119 -1.54 9.69 -17.64
C VAL A 119 -1.82 8.19 -17.65
N ASP A 120 -2.40 7.69 -18.73
CA ASP A 120 -2.66 6.25 -18.93
C ASP A 120 -1.36 5.53 -19.34
N LEU A 121 -0.91 4.60 -18.51
CA LEU A 121 0.27 3.77 -18.79
C LEU A 121 -0.04 2.61 -19.75
N LYS A 122 -1.30 2.31 -20.00
CA LYS A 122 -1.77 1.19 -20.84
C LYS A 122 -1.28 -0.18 -20.37
N VAL A 123 -1.17 -0.33 -19.05
CA VAL A 123 -0.73 -1.55 -18.37
C VAL A 123 -1.90 -2.09 -17.57
N GLY A 124 -2.33 -3.31 -17.87
CA GLY A 124 -3.35 -4.02 -17.09
C GLY A 124 -2.79 -4.53 -15.76
N GLY A 125 -3.67 -5.12 -14.95
CA GLY A 125 -3.37 -5.55 -13.58
C GLY A 125 -3.76 -4.49 -12.56
N ILE A 126 -3.74 -4.90 -11.28
CA ILE A 126 -4.10 -4.04 -10.15
C ILE A 126 -2.94 -3.94 -9.17
N ASP A 127 -3.11 -3.11 -8.14
CA ASP A 127 -2.20 -2.97 -6.99
C ASP A 127 -0.76 -2.63 -7.40
N PRO A 128 -0.52 -1.52 -8.09
CA PRO A 128 0.82 -1.19 -8.54
C PRO A 128 1.82 -1.05 -7.37
N GLY A 129 3.06 -1.43 -7.62
CA GLY A 129 4.20 -1.22 -6.74
C GLY A 129 5.39 -0.71 -7.52
N HIS A 130 5.79 0.53 -7.30
CA HIS A 130 6.91 1.15 -7.97
C HIS A 130 8.22 0.86 -7.25
N ILE A 131 9.29 0.62 -8.00
CA ILE A 131 10.66 0.48 -7.49
C ILE A 131 11.67 1.09 -8.44
N VAL A 132 12.81 1.48 -7.89
CA VAL A 132 13.98 1.95 -8.65
C VAL A 132 15.13 1.00 -8.35
N ASP A 133 15.82 0.52 -9.39
CA ASP A 133 17.01 -0.29 -9.22
C ASP A 133 18.25 0.56 -8.89
N LYS A 134 19.38 -0.11 -8.62
CA LYS A 134 20.65 0.53 -8.30
C LYS A 134 21.23 1.40 -9.43
N ASP A 135 20.78 1.19 -10.66
CA ASP A 135 21.23 1.91 -11.86
C ASP A 135 20.26 3.06 -12.21
N GLY A 136 19.21 3.28 -11.38
CA GLY A 136 18.24 4.33 -11.56
C GLY A 136 17.12 3.98 -12.55
N ASN A 137 17.00 2.73 -12.97
CA ASN A 137 15.88 2.29 -13.80
C ASN A 137 14.64 2.12 -12.95
N ARG A 138 13.50 2.51 -13.49
CA ARG A 138 12.21 2.48 -12.82
C ARG A 138 11.36 1.33 -13.32
N PHE A 139 10.66 0.68 -12.40
CA PHE A 139 9.78 -0.45 -12.70
C PHE A 139 8.45 -0.30 -11.97
N LEU A 140 7.40 -0.78 -12.60
CA LEU A 140 6.08 -0.91 -11.99
C LEU A 140 5.71 -2.40 -11.95
N TYR A 141 5.58 -2.93 -10.76
CA TYR A 141 5.01 -4.25 -10.52
C TYR A 141 3.50 -4.12 -10.42
N VAL A 142 2.79 -5.13 -10.89
CA VAL A 142 1.32 -5.23 -10.79
C VAL A 142 0.94 -6.66 -10.42
N SER A 143 -0.33 -6.90 -10.15
CA SER A 143 -0.86 -8.22 -9.81
C SER A 143 -0.40 -9.33 -10.78
N GLU A 144 -0.56 -10.59 -10.37
CA GLU A 144 -0.14 -11.80 -11.08
C GLU A 144 1.39 -11.95 -11.24
N GLY A 145 2.18 -11.26 -10.42
CA GLY A 145 3.64 -11.32 -10.46
C GLY A 145 4.25 -10.70 -11.71
N LYS A 146 3.59 -9.72 -12.29
CA LYS A 146 4.00 -9.02 -13.50
C LYS A 146 4.78 -7.75 -13.18
N VAL A 147 5.70 -7.39 -14.06
CA VAL A 147 6.49 -6.15 -14.01
C VAL A 147 6.63 -5.54 -15.39
N VAL A 148 6.66 -4.23 -15.44
CA VAL A 148 6.95 -3.45 -16.65
C VAL A 148 8.00 -2.38 -16.35
N PRO A 149 9.02 -2.19 -17.22
CA PRO A 149 9.94 -1.08 -17.09
C PRO A 149 9.25 0.23 -17.47
N LEU A 150 9.53 1.27 -16.71
CA LEU A 150 9.04 2.62 -16.97
C LEU A 150 10.14 3.48 -17.63
N ALA A 151 9.73 4.49 -18.38
CA ALA A 151 10.62 5.56 -18.80
C ALA A 151 11.18 6.32 -17.58
N LYS A 152 12.26 7.07 -17.77
CA LYS A 152 12.95 7.79 -16.69
C LYS A 152 12.06 8.78 -15.93
N ASP A 153 11.10 9.39 -16.61
CA ASP A 153 10.12 10.29 -16.02
C ASP A 153 9.01 9.57 -15.24
N GLY A 154 8.85 8.23 -15.46
CA GLY A 154 7.83 7.41 -14.83
C GLY A 154 6.41 7.59 -15.38
N LEU A 155 6.28 8.29 -16.51
CA LEU A 155 4.98 8.65 -17.10
C LEU A 155 4.61 7.79 -18.32
N SER A 156 5.46 6.86 -18.69
CA SER A 156 5.21 5.91 -19.78
C SER A 156 5.98 4.61 -19.55
N VAL A 157 5.57 3.55 -20.23
CA VAL A 157 6.32 2.29 -20.25
C VAL A 157 7.46 2.37 -21.27
N SER A 158 8.58 1.69 -20.98
CA SER A 158 9.77 1.66 -21.85
C SER A 158 10.10 0.26 -22.37
N GLY A 159 9.25 -0.73 -22.09
CA GLY A 159 9.45 -2.11 -22.55
C GLY A 159 8.19 -2.96 -22.34
N GLU A 160 8.34 -4.26 -22.52
CA GLU A 160 7.25 -5.21 -22.42
C GLU A 160 6.94 -5.60 -20.98
N VAL A 161 5.68 -5.97 -20.71
CA VAL A 161 5.27 -6.59 -19.45
C VAL A 161 5.80 -8.01 -19.38
N THR A 162 6.50 -8.35 -18.32
CA THR A 162 7.02 -9.69 -18.08
C THR A 162 6.51 -10.26 -16.76
N LYS A 163 6.31 -11.56 -16.68
CA LYS A 163 6.00 -12.26 -15.45
C LYS A 163 7.29 -12.71 -14.79
N VAL A 164 7.50 -12.35 -13.52
CA VAL A 164 8.74 -12.63 -12.78
C VAL A 164 8.54 -13.47 -11.52
N TYR A 165 7.28 -13.67 -11.10
CA TYR A 165 6.94 -14.43 -9.92
C TYR A 165 5.58 -15.12 -10.07
N ASP A 166 5.45 -16.37 -9.61
CA ASP A 166 4.23 -17.18 -9.71
C ASP A 166 3.44 -17.28 -8.40
N GLY A 167 3.94 -16.71 -7.32
CA GLY A 167 3.38 -16.90 -5.98
C GLY A 167 3.75 -18.25 -5.36
N TRP A 168 3.36 -18.43 -4.10
CA TRP A 168 3.50 -19.70 -3.39
C TRP A 168 2.33 -20.63 -3.73
N PRO A 169 2.56 -21.95 -3.81
CA PRO A 169 1.47 -22.89 -3.93
C PRO A 169 0.63 -22.86 -2.65
N ILE A 170 -0.59 -22.36 -2.74
CA ILE A 170 -1.53 -22.31 -1.61
C ILE A 170 -1.91 -23.74 -1.23
N PRO A 171 -1.78 -24.14 0.06
CA PRO A 171 -2.15 -25.47 0.50
C PRO A 171 -3.64 -25.75 0.27
N LYS A 172 -3.98 -26.91 -0.26
CA LYS A 172 -5.37 -27.27 -0.64
C LYS A 172 -6.39 -27.25 0.51
N HIS A 173 -5.92 -27.27 1.76
CA HIS A 173 -6.78 -27.21 2.94
C HIS A 173 -7.01 -25.79 3.46
N TRP A 174 -6.35 -24.79 2.88
CA TRP A 174 -6.63 -23.40 3.21
C TRP A 174 -7.91 -22.94 2.50
N VAL A 175 -8.69 -22.16 3.22
CA VAL A 175 -9.87 -21.51 2.65
C VAL A 175 -9.42 -20.15 2.15
N THR A 176 -9.51 -19.93 0.83
CA THR A 176 -9.12 -18.69 0.17
C THR A 176 -10.19 -18.29 -0.82
N GLU A 177 -10.27 -17.03 -1.15
CA GLU A 177 -11.17 -16.52 -2.20
C GLU A 177 -10.78 -17.09 -3.57
N GLY A 178 -9.48 -17.20 -3.86
CA GLY A 178 -8.95 -17.68 -5.13
C GLY A 178 -7.43 -17.78 -5.13
N MET A 179 -6.87 -18.05 -6.30
CA MET A 179 -5.42 -18.11 -6.51
C MET A 179 -4.89 -16.73 -6.93
N TYR A 180 -5.34 -15.69 -6.24
CA TYR A 180 -4.93 -14.31 -6.52
C TYR A 180 -3.53 -14.05 -5.97
N LEU A 181 -2.72 -13.35 -6.75
CA LEU A 181 -1.40 -12.84 -6.40
C LEU A 181 -1.42 -11.33 -6.64
N GLU A 182 -1.48 -10.56 -5.56
CA GLU A 182 -1.82 -9.13 -5.59
C GLU A 182 -0.90 -8.32 -4.68
N SER A 183 -1.09 -7.00 -4.68
CA SER A 183 -0.39 -6.05 -3.78
C SER A 183 1.13 -6.18 -3.77
N PRO A 184 1.83 -6.21 -4.92
CA PRO A 184 3.27 -6.24 -4.93
C PRO A 184 3.81 -4.91 -4.38
N LYS A 185 4.42 -4.96 -3.20
CA LYS A 185 5.16 -3.81 -2.63
C LYS A 185 6.62 -4.16 -2.53
N LEU A 186 7.46 -3.23 -3.00
CA LEU A 186 8.90 -3.44 -3.07
C LEU A 186 9.64 -2.39 -2.27
N PHE A 187 10.69 -2.82 -1.60
CA PHE A 187 11.61 -1.93 -0.91
C PHE A 187 13.04 -2.49 -0.95
N PHE A 188 14.00 -1.60 -0.87
CA PHE A 188 15.41 -1.95 -0.78
C PHE A 188 15.88 -1.82 0.67
N HIS A 189 16.50 -2.88 1.19
CA HIS A 189 17.05 -2.90 2.53
C HIS A 189 18.28 -3.82 2.60
N ASP A 190 19.34 -3.38 3.26
CA ASP A 190 20.58 -4.15 3.50
C ASP A 190 21.14 -4.85 2.24
N GLY A 191 21.10 -4.17 1.08
CA GLY A 191 21.65 -4.68 -0.18
C GLY A 191 20.72 -5.58 -0.98
N TYR A 192 19.49 -5.82 -0.50
CA TYR A 192 18.49 -6.68 -1.14
C TYR A 192 17.24 -5.91 -1.52
N TYR A 193 16.61 -6.34 -2.59
CA TYR A 193 15.24 -5.95 -2.94
C TYR A 193 14.28 -6.99 -2.37
N TYR A 194 13.31 -6.52 -1.61
CA TYR A 194 12.25 -7.35 -1.05
C TYR A 194 10.96 -7.10 -1.83
N LEU A 195 10.33 -8.17 -2.27
CA LEU A 195 8.98 -8.17 -2.81
C LEU A 195 8.05 -8.77 -1.76
N VAL A 196 7.06 -8.00 -1.34
CA VAL A 196 5.96 -8.46 -0.49
C VAL A 196 4.69 -8.47 -1.34
N SER A 197 3.96 -9.56 -1.31
CA SER A 197 2.70 -9.71 -2.03
C SER A 197 1.63 -10.35 -1.15
N ALA A 198 0.37 -10.06 -1.44
CA ALA A 198 -0.77 -10.75 -0.86
C ALA A 198 -1.16 -11.92 -1.77
N GLU A 199 -1.51 -13.05 -1.16
CA GLU A 199 -1.90 -14.25 -1.90
C GLU A 199 -3.19 -14.83 -1.30
N GLY A 200 -4.12 -15.26 -2.16
CA GLY A 200 -5.36 -15.90 -1.74
C GLY A 200 -6.61 -15.03 -1.77
N GLY A 201 -6.47 -13.74 -2.09
CA GLY A 201 -7.55 -12.77 -2.17
C GLY A 201 -7.83 -12.06 -0.85
N THR A 202 -8.84 -11.20 -0.83
CA THR A 202 -9.19 -10.32 0.30
C THR A 202 -10.44 -10.76 1.06
N ALA A 203 -11.23 -11.68 0.51
CA ALA A 203 -12.44 -12.23 1.11
C ALA A 203 -12.19 -13.66 1.62
N GLY A 204 -11.30 -13.80 2.57
CA GLY A 204 -11.06 -15.05 3.28
C GLY A 204 -11.83 -15.13 4.60
N PRO A 205 -11.89 -16.33 5.25
CA PRO A 205 -12.48 -16.47 6.58
C PRO A 205 -11.65 -15.81 7.66
#